data_d95a0f131be764b93425d459f06bee85
#
_entry.id   d95a0f131be764b93425d459f06bee85
#
_cell.length_a   1.000
_cell.length_b   1.000
_cell.length_c   1.000
_cell.angle_alpha   90.00
_cell.angle_beta   90.00
_cell.angle_gamma   90.00
#
_symmetry.space_group_name_H-M   'P 1'
#
loop_
_entity.id
_entity.type
_entity.pdbx_description
1 polymer ?
#
loop_
_entity_poly.entity_id
_entity_poly.type
_entity_poly.pdbx_seq_one_letter_code
_entity_poly.pdbx_strand_id
1 'polypeptide(L)'
;MSIKKTSLNNLHIKYGAKLVEFAGYQMPIQYKDGIIQEHKYTRSHSGIFDVSHMGQLFISGGDDLTNDLEKIFPADLKKLKTNQSKYSFLMNNKGGIQDDLIITKTSDGFLIILNAACKYNDYEVIKSKLDNQYKLNLDESLSLIALQGPEAKNVLNKVIPGCDSLKFMNGNNYVYKNEKVYITRSGYTGE
;
A
#
# COMPACT_ATOMS: atom_id res chain seq x y z
N MET A 1 15.41 -10.04 17.36
CA MET A 1 13.97 -9.69 17.40
C MET A 1 13.17 -10.87 16.87
N SER A 2 11.97 -11.16 17.37
CA SER A 2 11.12 -12.21 16.79
C SER A 2 10.61 -11.79 15.41
N ILE A 3 10.60 -12.71 14.44
CA ILE A 3 10.08 -12.48 13.10
C ILE A 3 8.56 -12.22 13.21
N LYS A 4 8.10 -11.10 12.66
CA LYS A 4 6.67 -10.74 12.63
C LYS A 4 5.91 -11.62 11.63
N LYS A 5 4.59 -11.70 11.82
CA LYS A 5 3.67 -12.44 10.93
C LYS A 5 2.55 -11.51 10.48
N THR A 6 2.15 -11.64 9.22
CA THR A 6 0.93 -10.99 8.72
C THR A 6 -0.31 -11.73 9.21
N SER A 7 -1.47 -11.10 9.12
CA SER A 7 -2.76 -11.74 9.45
C SER A 7 -3.05 -12.97 8.57
N LEU A 8 -2.47 -13.04 7.37
CA LEU A 8 -2.65 -14.16 6.42
C LEU A 8 -1.61 -15.28 6.59
N ASN A 9 -0.68 -15.19 7.54
CA ASN A 9 0.40 -16.16 7.71
C ASN A 9 -0.10 -17.62 7.80
N ASN A 10 -1.16 -17.88 8.57
CA ASN A 10 -1.75 -19.22 8.68
C ASN A 10 -2.36 -19.70 7.35
N LEU A 11 -2.88 -18.77 6.53
CA LEU A 11 -3.40 -19.09 5.22
C LEU A 11 -2.27 -19.50 4.27
N HIS A 12 -1.13 -18.79 4.29
CA HIS A 12 0.06 -19.15 3.53
C HIS A 12 0.53 -20.58 3.86
N ILE A 13 0.62 -20.91 5.15
CA ILE A 13 0.98 -22.27 5.60
C ILE A 13 -0.01 -23.30 5.07
N LYS A 14 -1.32 -23.04 5.21
CA LYS A 14 -2.38 -23.92 4.73
C LYS A 14 -2.29 -24.23 3.24
N TYR A 15 -1.88 -23.26 2.44
CA TYR A 15 -1.69 -23.42 0.99
C TYR A 15 -0.29 -23.88 0.59
N GLY A 16 0.53 -24.30 1.55
CA GLY A 16 1.84 -24.90 1.28
C GLY A 16 2.88 -23.91 0.79
N ALA A 17 2.79 -22.65 1.22
CA ALA A 17 3.78 -21.66 0.88
C ALA A 17 5.15 -21.98 1.46
N LYS A 18 6.21 -21.77 0.69
CA LYS A 18 7.58 -21.70 1.19
C LYS A 18 7.78 -20.33 1.82
N LEU A 19 7.91 -20.29 3.15
CA LEU A 19 8.06 -19.08 3.91
C LEU A 19 9.54 -18.72 4.10
N VAL A 20 9.85 -17.42 3.96
CA VAL A 20 11.17 -16.85 4.21
C VAL A 20 11.04 -15.58 5.04
N GLU A 21 12.13 -15.14 5.66
CA GLU A 21 12.20 -13.83 6.28
C GLU A 21 12.37 -12.75 5.19
N PHE A 22 11.48 -11.75 5.21
CA PHE A 22 11.55 -10.59 4.35
C PHE A 22 11.11 -9.34 5.12
N ALA A 23 11.95 -8.32 5.18
CA ALA A 23 11.69 -7.06 5.88
C ALA A 23 11.21 -7.25 7.35
N GLY A 24 11.75 -8.25 8.06
CA GLY A 24 11.38 -8.59 9.44
C GLY A 24 10.07 -9.36 9.59
N TYR A 25 9.48 -9.80 8.49
CA TYR A 25 8.25 -10.62 8.45
C TYR A 25 8.51 -12.00 7.86
N GLN A 26 7.71 -12.99 8.29
CA GLN A 26 7.65 -14.31 7.67
C GLN A 26 6.70 -14.23 6.46
N MET A 27 7.26 -14.23 5.24
CA MET A 27 6.52 -13.99 4.00
C MET A 27 6.59 -15.18 3.04
N PRO A 28 5.54 -15.44 2.23
CA PRO A 28 5.57 -16.47 1.21
C PRO A 28 6.44 -16.03 0.02
N ILE A 29 7.46 -16.79 -0.31
CA ILE A 29 8.28 -16.55 -1.50
C ILE A 29 7.72 -17.27 -2.74
N GLN A 30 7.07 -18.42 -2.53
CA GLN A 30 6.43 -19.22 -3.58
C GLN A 30 5.46 -20.22 -2.97
N TYR A 31 4.58 -20.75 -3.81
CA TYR A 31 3.74 -21.90 -3.52
C TYR A 31 4.21 -23.11 -4.33
N LYS A 32 3.34 -24.12 -4.52
CA LYS A 32 3.72 -25.39 -5.15
C LYS A 32 4.22 -25.28 -6.60
N ASP A 33 3.70 -24.29 -7.34
CA ASP A 33 4.04 -24.12 -8.76
C ASP A 33 5.36 -23.39 -8.98
N GLY A 34 5.89 -22.74 -7.94
CA GLY A 34 7.18 -22.05 -7.91
C GLY A 34 7.16 -20.68 -8.57
N ILE A 35 8.14 -19.84 -8.21
CA ILE A 35 8.21 -18.41 -8.55
C ILE A 35 7.97 -18.14 -10.05
N ILE A 36 8.64 -18.89 -10.93
CA ILE A 36 8.59 -18.64 -12.38
C ILE A 36 7.19 -18.88 -12.94
N GLN A 37 6.53 -19.96 -12.52
CA GLN A 37 5.20 -20.29 -13.04
C GLN A 37 4.13 -19.34 -12.44
N GLU A 38 4.24 -19.01 -11.16
CA GLU A 38 3.36 -18.06 -10.49
C GLU A 38 3.49 -16.66 -11.10
N HIS A 39 4.72 -16.21 -11.42
CA HIS A 39 4.95 -14.97 -12.15
C HIS A 39 4.32 -14.99 -13.56
N LYS A 40 4.57 -16.04 -14.35
CA LYS A 40 3.97 -16.18 -15.70
C LYS A 40 2.44 -16.21 -15.65
N TYR A 41 1.87 -16.88 -14.65
CA TYR A 41 0.43 -16.93 -14.46
C TYR A 41 -0.14 -15.54 -14.17
N THR A 42 0.48 -14.79 -13.26
CA THR A 42 0.08 -13.42 -12.94
C THR A 42 0.14 -12.52 -14.18
N ARG A 43 1.17 -12.67 -15.04
CA ARG A 43 1.32 -11.89 -16.29
C ARG A 43 0.23 -12.18 -17.30
N SER A 44 -0.33 -13.38 -17.31
CA SER A 44 -1.35 -13.80 -18.29
C SER A 44 -2.79 -13.81 -17.74
N HIS A 45 -2.96 -13.86 -16.40
CA HIS A 45 -4.25 -13.95 -15.73
C HIS A 45 -4.33 -12.94 -14.57
N SER A 46 -4.26 -13.44 -13.33
CA SER A 46 -4.17 -12.61 -12.12
C SER A 46 -3.56 -13.39 -10.97
N GLY A 47 -2.83 -12.67 -10.11
CA GLY A 47 -2.25 -13.18 -8.87
C GLY A 47 -2.66 -12.32 -7.68
N ILE A 48 -2.77 -12.95 -6.51
CA ILE A 48 -3.04 -12.28 -5.24
C ILE A 48 -1.79 -12.33 -4.36
N PHE A 49 -1.42 -11.18 -3.81
CA PHE A 49 -0.22 -11.01 -3.00
C PHE A 49 -0.60 -10.43 -1.64
N ASP A 50 -0.11 -11.05 -0.56
CA ASP A 50 -0.13 -10.45 0.76
C ASP A 50 1.01 -9.42 0.85
N VAL A 51 0.64 -8.16 0.94
CA VAL A 51 1.57 -7.03 1.12
C VAL A 51 1.31 -6.30 2.44
N SER A 52 0.70 -7.00 3.41
CA SER A 52 0.34 -6.43 4.72
C SER A 52 1.54 -6.03 5.57
N HIS A 53 2.75 -6.44 5.19
CA HIS A 53 4.00 -6.00 5.83
C HIS A 53 4.38 -4.55 5.48
N MET A 54 3.79 -3.96 4.44
CA MET A 54 4.00 -2.55 4.09
C MET A 54 3.40 -1.61 5.13
N GLY A 55 3.92 -0.39 5.19
CA GLY A 55 3.41 0.64 6.09
C GLY A 55 2.17 1.33 5.53
N GLN A 56 1.13 1.45 6.33
CA GLN A 56 -0.08 2.21 6.02
C GLN A 56 -0.14 3.41 6.96
N LEU A 57 0.41 4.55 6.51
CA LEU A 57 0.50 5.77 7.29
C LEU A 57 -0.66 6.71 6.95
N PHE A 58 -1.50 6.98 7.94
CA PHE A 58 -2.57 7.97 7.85
C PHE A 58 -2.09 9.28 8.48
N ILE A 59 -2.24 10.39 7.77
CA ILE A 59 -1.92 11.73 8.24
C ILE A 59 -3.16 12.61 8.08
N SER A 60 -3.56 13.28 9.18
CA SER A 60 -4.74 14.14 9.20
C SER A 60 -4.56 15.34 10.13
N GLY A 61 -5.47 16.31 10.03
CA GLY A 61 -5.51 17.53 10.84
C GLY A 61 -4.89 18.74 10.13
N GLY A 62 -5.24 19.93 10.65
CA GLY A 62 -4.71 21.24 10.20
C GLY A 62 -5.10 21.62 8.76
N ASP A 63 -5.32 22.91 8.54
CA ASP A 63 -5.70 23.45 7.22
C ASP A 63 -4.51 23.46 6.24
N ASP A 64 -3.29 23.52 6.75
CA ASP A 64 -2.05 23.63 5.96
C ASP A 64 -1.40 22.28 5.63
N LEU A 65 -2.00 21.16 6.03
CA LEU A 65 -1.41 19.82 5.85
C LEU A 65 -0.90 19.56 4.43
N THR A 66 -1.68 19.94 3.42
CA THR A 66 -1.27 19.75 2.01
C THR A 66 -0.02 20.55 1.67
N ASN A 67 0.08 21.81 2.14
CA ASN A 67 1.25 22.66 1.90
C ASN A 67 2.51 22.09 2.58
N ASP A 68 2.35 21.57 3.80
CA ASP A 68 3.48 21.03 4.56
C ASP A 68 3.95 19.69 3.99
N LEU A 69 3.03 18.85 3.51
CA LEU A 69 3.40 17.61 2.80
C LEU A 69 4.12 17.88 1.47
N GLU A 70 3.76 18.95 0.73
CA GLU A 70 4.48 19.35 -0.49
C GLU A 70 5.90 19.83 -0.23
N LYS A 71 6.26 20.21 1.00
CA LYS A 71 7.65 20.50 1.38
C LYS A 71 8.47 19.21 1.60
N ILE A 72 7.80 18.10 1.90
CA ILE A 72 8.43 16.80 2.19
C ILE A 72 8.50 15.95 0.92
N PHE A 73 7.43 15.95 0.12
CA PHE A 73 7.27 15.12 -1.07
C PHE A 73 7.28 15.98 -2.34
N PRO A 74 8.07 15.63 -3.36
CA PRO A 74 8.10 16.34 -4.64
C PRO A 74 6.87 16.00 -5.49
N ALA A 75 5.68 16.37 -5.01
CA ALA A 75 4.40 16.06 -5.61
C ALA A 75 3.44 17.24 -5.49
N ASP A 76 2.71 17.56 -6.56
CA ASP A 76 1.62 18.54 -6.54
C ASP A 76 0.37 17.85 -5.92
N LEU A 77 0.25 17.93 -4.59
CA LEU A 77 -0.82 17.31 -3.81
C LEU A 77 -2.08 18.17 -3.79
N LYS A 78 -1.96 19.48 -4.04
CA LYS A 78 -3.09 20.40 -4.14
C LYS A 78 -4.03 20.03 -5.28
N LYS A 79 -3.48 19.52 -6.39
CA LYS A 79 -4.28 19.08 -7.54
C LYS A 79 -4.96 17.73 -7.35
N LEU A 80 -4.57 16.95 -6.33
CA LEU A 80 -5.23 15.68 -6.05
C LEU A 80 -6.66 15.92 -5.56
N LYS A 81 -7.60 15.25 -6.19
CA LYS A 81 -8.97 15.12 -5.70
C LYS A 81 -9.02 14.02 -4.64
N THR A 82 -10.02 14.06 -3.78
CA THR A 82 -10.29 12.97 -2.82
C THR A 82 -10.31 11.63 -3.53
N ASN A 83 -9.66 10.64 -2.94
CA ASN A 83 -9.46 9.29 -3.48
C ASN A 83 -8.55 9.20 -4.71
N GLN A 84 -7.82 10.26 -5.06
CA GLN A 84 -6.75 10.16 -6.05
C GLN A 84 -5.42 9.87 -5.38
N SER A 85 -4.63 9.05 -6.06
CA SER A 85 -3.29 8.65 -5.63
C SER A 85 -2.22 9.24 -6.55
N LYS A 86 -1.02 9.40 -6.01
CA LYS A 86 0.16 9.80 -6.76
C LYS A 86 1.39 9.05 -6.25
N TYR A 87 2.18 8.53 -7.16
CA TYR A 87 3.50 8.00 -6.86
C TYR A 87 4.46 9.16 -6.61
N SER A 88 5.25 9.09 -5.57
CA SER A 88 6.19 10.12 -5.16
C SER A 88 7.39 9.53 -4.41
N PHE A 89 8.25 10.40 -3.90
CA PHE A 89 9.48 10.04 -3.20
C PHE A 89 9.57 10.75 -1.85
N LEU A 90 10.19 10.09 -0.88
CA LEU A 90 10.70 10.75 0.32
C LEU A 90 12.13 11.19 0.01
N MET A 91 12.42 12.49 0.20
CA MET A 91 13.71 13.07 -0.16
C MET A 91 14.48 13.54 1.06
N ASN A 92 15.80 13.43 0.99
CA ASN A 92 16.70 14.04 1.96
C ASN A 92 16.96 15.52 1.64
N ASN A 93 17.60 16.23 2.56
CA ASN A 93 17.88 17.67 2.43
C ASN A 93 18.87 18.03 1.28
N LYS A 94 19.49 17.03 0.65
CA LYS A 94 20.40 17.21 -0.49
C LYS A 94 19.74 16.88 -1.83
N GLY A 95 18.42 16.61 -1.81
CA GLY A 95 17.67 16.23 -3.00
C GLY A 95 17.82 14.77 -3.43
N GLY A 96 18.48 13.94 -2.63
CA GLY A 96 18.56 12.49 -2.87
C GLY A 96 17.29 11.75 -2.43
N ILE A 97 16.91 10.71 -3.18
CA ILE A 97 15.77 9.85 -2.84
C ILE A 97 16.16 8.96 -1.67
N GLN A 98 15.34 8.95 -0.61
CA GLN A 98 15.45 8.04 0.54
C GLN A 98 14.59 6.81 0.32
N ASP A 99 13.34 7.01 -0.13
CA ASP A 99 12.40 5.93 -0.47
C ASP A 99 11.36 6.42 -1.49
N ASP A 100 10.64 5.48 -2.10
CA ASP A 100 9.50 5.74 -2.96
C ASP A 100 8.20 5.29 -2.27
N LEU A 101 7.08 5.95 -2.63
CA LEU A 101 5.82 5.73 -1.92
C LEU A 101 4.61 6.15 -2.78
N ILE A 102 3.43 5.71 -2.35
CA ILE A 102 2.18 6.16 -2.95
C ILE A 102 1.41 7.01 -1.94
N ILE A 103 1.05 8.22 -2.33
CA ILE A 103 0.26 9.16 -1.55
C ILE A 103 -1.15 9.18 -2.12
N THR A 104 -2.15 8.93 -1.28
CA THR A 104 -3.57 9.00 -1.64
C THR A 104 -4.26 10.08 -0.80
N LYS A 105 -4.94 11.03 -1.45
CA LYS A 105 -5.75 12.02 -0.74
C LYS A 105 -7.05 11.36 -0.27
N THR A 106 -7.32 11.41 1.02
CA THR A 106 -8.57 10.92 1.63
C THR A 106 -9.52 12.08 1.97
N SER A 107 -10.71 11.78 2.50
CA SER A 107 -11.62 12.82 3.02
C SER A 107 -11.01 13.64 4.16
N ASP A 108 -10.17 13.00 4.99
CA ASP A 108 -9.71 13.56 6.26
C ASP A 108 -8.22 13.90 6.27
N GLY A 109 -7.54 13.71 5.12
CA GLY A 109 -6.10 13.93 5.01
C GLY A 109 -5.47 13.08 3.92
N PHE A 110 -4.46 12.29 4.27
CA PHE A 110 -3.71 11.47 3.33
C PHE A 110 -3.41 10.08 3.89
N LEU A 111 -3.49 9.07 3.02
CA LEU A 111 -2.95 7.74 3.23
C LEU A 111 -1.66 7.61 2.42
N ILE A 112 -0.57 7.20 3.08
CA ILE A 112 0.72 6.98 2.44
C ILE A 112 1.10 5.51 2.62
N ILE A 113 1.39 4.82 1.53
CA ILE A 113 1.90 3.46 1.55
C ILE A 113 3.42 3.51 1.49
N LEU A 114 4.06 3.00 2.54
CA LEU A 114 5.50 2.97 2.75
C LEU A 114 6.07 1.57 2.51
N ASN A 115 7.29 1.50 1.99
CA ASN A 115 7.97 0.23 1.80
C ASN A 115 8.28 -0.46 3.14
N ALA A 116 8.08 -1.78 3.18
CA ALA A 116 8.11 -2.57 4.41
C ALA A 116 9.42 -2.44 5.19
N ALA A 117 10.57 -2.45 4.50
CA ALA A 117 11.89 -2.37 5.12
C ALA A 117 12.18 -0.99 5.72
N CYS A 118 11.61 0.07 5.14
CA CYS A 118 11.89 1.46 5.47
C CYS A 118 10.81 2.12 6.34
N LYS A 119 9.61 1.53 6.47
CA LYS A 119 8.40 2.17 7.01
C LYS A 119 8.58 2.89 8.35
N TYR A 120 9.38 2.34 9.26
CA TYR A 120 9.61 2.97 10.57
C TYR A 120 10.54 4.17 10.46
N ASN A 121 11.62 4.04 9.66
CA ASN A 121 12.52 5.15 9.39
C ASN A 121 11.78 6.29 8.68
N ASP A 122 11.01 5.96 7.66
CA ASP A 122 10.23 6.94 6.89
C ASP A 122 9.18 7.63 7.74
N TYR A 123 8.49 6.86 8.60
CA TYR A 123 7.57 7.43 9.59
C TYR A 123 8.26 8.48 10.47
N GLU A 124 9.43 8.16 11.05
CA GLU A 124 10.17 9.11 11.92
C GLU A 124 10.69 10.32 11.13
N VAL A 125 11.16 10.14 9.89
CA VAL A 125 11.57 11.24 9.02
C VAL A 125 10.39 12.16 8.69
N ILE A 126 9.24 11.61 8.29
CA ILE A 126 8.03 12.39 8.00
C ILE A 126 7.56 13.13 9.26
N LYS A 127 7.47 12.44 10.40
CA LYS A 127 7.07 13.00 11.68
C LYS A 127 7.98 14.16 12.11
N SER A 128 9.29 14.03 11.92
CA SER A 128 10.24 15.07 12.29
C SER A 128 10.13 16.35 11.46
N LYS A 129 9.51 16.28 10.29
CA LYS A 129 9.31 17.40 9.36
C LYS A 129 7.91 18.03 9.45
N LEU A 130 7.01 17.43 10.22
CA LEU A 130 5.64 17.91 10.42
C LEU A 130 5.45 18.46 11.83
N ASP A 131 4.61 19.48 11.94
CA ASP A 131 4.23 20.07 13.24
C ASP A 131 3.36 19.11 14.05
N ASN A 132 3.39 19.26 15.38
CA ASN A 132 2.63 18.43 16.32
C ASN A 132 1.10 18.60 16.21
N GLN A 133 0.61 19.54 15.42
CA GLN A 133 -0.82 19.71 15.14
C GLN A 133 -1.39 18.61 14.26
N TYR A 134 -0.53 17.89 13.53
CA TYR A 134 -0.97 16.79 12.65
C TYR A 134 -0.99 15.47 13.40
N LYS A 135 -2.03 14.68 13.14
CA LYS A 135 -2.15 13.32 13.67
C LYS A 135 -1.55 12.34 12.66
N LEU A 136 -0.49 11.65 13.06
CA LEU A 136 0.14 10.58 12.30
C LEU A 136 -0.20 9.23 12.94
N ASN A 137 -0.74 8.31 12.16
CA ASN A 137 -1.06 6.96 12.59
C ASN A 137 -0.50 5.93 11.58
N LEU A 138 0.59 5.26 11.95
CA LEU A 138 1.10 4.10 11.22
C LEU A 138 0.31 2.87 11.68
N ASP A 139 -0.71 2.49 10.90
CA ASP A 139 -1.62 1.44 11.27
C ASP A 139 -1.08 0.07 10.83
N GLU A 140 -0.67 -0.74 11.80
CA GLU A 140 -0.20 -2.11 11.57
C GLU A 140 -1.30 -3.18 11.79
N SER A 141 -2.52 -2.76 12.12
CA SER A 141 -3.66 -3.68 12.31
C SER A 141 -4.38 -4.02 11.00
N LEU A 142 -4.21 -3.19 9.98
CA LEU A 142 -4.84 -3.37 8.68
C LEU A 142 -4.06 -4.34 7.80
N SER A 143 -4.78 -5.23 7.12
CA SER A 143 -4.21 -6.04 6.04
C SER A 143 -4.19 -5.25 4.74
N LEU A 144 -3.17 -5.48 3.92
CA LEU A 144 -3.05 -4.95 2.57
C LEU A 144 -2.86 -6.10 1.57
N ILE A 145 -3.70 -6.14 0.55
CA ILE A 145 -3.69 -7.18 -0.47
C ILE A 145 -3.54 -6.53 -1.83
N ALA A 146 -2.60 -7.01 -2.64
CA ALA A 146 -2.47 -6.64 -4.03
C ALA A 146 -3.04 -7.76 -4.92
N LEU A 147 -4.03 -7.44 -5.75
CA LEU A 147 -4.53 -8.31 -6.82
C LEU A 147 -4.06 -7.72 -8.14
N GLN A 148 -3.18 -8.41 -8.83
CA GLN A 148 -2.46 -7.90 -10.00
C GLN A 148 -2.63 -8.82 -11.21
N GLY A 149 -2.40 -8.28 -12.41
CA GLY A 149 -2.50 -8.99 -13.67
C GLY A 149 -3.67 -8.52 -14.54
N PRO A 150 -3.72 -8.92 -15.83
CA PRO A 150 -4.70 -8.44 -16.81
C PRO A 150 -6.15 -8.75 -16.43
N GLU A 151 -6.41 -9.83 -15.70
CA GLU A 151 -7.75 -10.23 -15.26
C GLU A 151 -8.14 -9.69 -13.88
N ALA A 152 -7.22 -9.02 -13.15
CA ALA A 152 -7.42 -8.57 -11.78
C ALA A 152 -8.71 -7.76 -11.60
N LYS A 153 -8.96 -6.81 -12.50
CA LYS A 153 -10.18 -6.01 -12.52
C LYS A 153 -11.46 -6.86 -12.57
N ASN A 154 -11.51 -7.84 -13.47
CA ASN A 154 -12.68 -8.69 -13.68
C ASN A 154 -12.87 -9.66 -12.50
N VAL A 155 -11.78 -10.19 -11.96
CA VAL A 155 -11.81 -11.08 -10.80
C VAL A 155 -12.34 -10.33 -9.58
N LEU A 156 -11.82 -9.12 -9.31
CA LEU A 156 -12.25 -8.33 -8.16
C LEU A 156 -13.72 -7.91 -8.28
N ASN A 157 -14.17 -7.55 -9.49
CA ASN A 157 -15.56 -7.13 -9.72
C ASN A 157 -16.59 -8.24 -9.47
N LYS A 158 -16.20 -9.53 -9.60
CA LYS A 158 -17.07 -10.65 -9.20
C LYS A 158 -17.27 -10.74 -7.68
N VAL A 159 -16.32 -10.24 -6.91
CA VAL A 159 -16.33 -10.29 -5.43
C VAL A 159 -16.90 -8.98 -4.86
N ILE A 160 -16.52 -7.86 -5.47
CA ILE A 160 -16.94 -6.50 -5.06
C ILE A 160 -17.46 -5.77 -6.30
N PRO A 161 -18.76 -5.89 -6.59
CA PRO A 161 -19.35 -5.29 -7.79
C PRO A 161 -19.17 -3.77 -7.85
N GLY A 162 -18.88 -3.25 -9.05
CA GLY A 162 -18.71 -1.81 -9.30
C GLY A 162 -17.28 -1.29 -9.13
N CYS A 163 -16.36 -2.09 -8.57
CA CYS A 163 -14.95 -1.67 -8.42
C CYS A 163 -14.21 -1.57 -9.77
N ASP A 164 -14.75 -2.20 -10.81
CA ASP A 164 -14.21 -2.13 -12.16
C ASP A 164 -14.32 -0.75 -12.83
N SER A 165 -15.15 0.14 -12.27
CA SER A 165 -15.27 1.53 -12.72
C SER A 165 -14.12 2.43 -12.26
N LEU A 166 -13.31 1.98 -11.29
CA LEU A 166 -12.14 2.74 -10.81
C LEU A 166 -11.17 3.04 -11.95
N LYS A 167 -10.76 4.31 -12.04
CA LYS A 167 -9.67 4.74 -12.94
C LYS A 167 -8.33 4.46 -12.31
N PHE A 168 -7.29 4.35 -13.14
CA PHE A 168 -5.91 4.22 -12.66
C PHE A 168 -5.55 5.37 -11.70
N MET A 169 -4.83 5.05 -10.63
CA MET A 169 -4.49 5.97 -9.53
C MET A 169 -5.70 6.63 -8.86
N ASN A 170 -6.82 5.91 -8.79
CA ASN A 170 -7.97 6.30 -7.99
C ASN A 170 -8.37 5.17 -7.04
N GLY A 171 -9.00 5.55 -5.94
CA GLY A 171 -9.55 4.64 -4.96
C GLY A 171 -11.02 4.95 -4.64
N ASN A 172 -11.66 4.07 -3.90
CA ASN A 172 -12.96 4.30 -3.30
C ASN A 172 -13.22 3.31 -2.15
N ASN A 173 -14.17 3.67 -1.31
CA ASN A 173 -14.68 2.79 -0.26
C ASN A 173 -15.75 1.85 -0.83
N TYR A 174 -15.67 0.60 -0.45
CA TYR A 174 -16.63 -0.46 -0.77
C TYR A 174 -17.02 -1.23 0.49
N VAL A 175 -18.02 -2.08 0.37
CA VAL A 175 -18.42 -3.00 1.44
C VAL A 175 -18.29 -4.43 0.93
N TYR A 176 -17.61 -5.27 1.69
CA TYR A 176 -17.51 -6.70 1.44
C TYR A 176 -17.89 -7.47 2.72
N LYS A 177 -18.94 -8.29 2.67
CA LYS A 177 -19.44 -9.06 3.82
C LYS A 177 -19.63 -8.20 5.09
N ASN A 178 -20.24 -7.02 4.94
CA ASN A 178 -20.47 -6.01 5.98
C ASN A 178 -19.21 -5.30 6.52
N GLU A 179 -18.04 -5.60 5.99
CA GLU A 179 -16.79 -4.91 6.33
C GLU A 179 -16.47 -3.81 5.32
N LYS A 180 -15.95 -2.69 5.81
CA LYS A 180 -15.46 -1.61 4.94
C LYS A 180 -14.11 -2.00 4.35
N VAL A 181 -13.97 -1.89 3.05
CA VAL A 181 -12.71 -2.08 2.33
C VAL A 181 -12.42 -0.85 1.48
N TYR A 182 -11.19 -0.38 1.51
CA TYR A 182 -10.73 0.68 0.63
C TYR A 182 -9.95 0.05 -0.52
N ILE A 183 -10.37 0.31 -1.75
CA ILE A 183 -9.76 -0.27 -2.94
C ILE A 183 -9.15 0.84 -3.78
N THR A 184 -7.88 0.69 -4.15
CA THR A 184 -7.22 1.55 -5.13
C THR A 184 -6.94 0.75 -6.40
N ARG A 185 -7.04 1.41 -7.55
CA ARG A 185 -6.54 0.88 -8.81
C ARG A 185 -5.16 1.45 -9.09
N SER A 186 -4.17 0.76 -8.59
CA SER A 186 -2.75 1.11 -8.72
C SER A 186 -1.95 -0.18 -8.88
N GLY A 187 -0.69 -0.09 -9.25
CA GLY A 187 0.16 -1.26 -9.31
C GLY A 187 1.62 -0.84 -9.43
N TYR A 188 2.47 -1.54 -8.71
CA TYR A 188 3.92 -1.37 -8.72
C TYR A 188 4.64 -2.69 -8.41
N THR A 189 3.92 -3.82 -8.52
CA THR A 189 4.47 -5.16 -8.30
C THR A 189 5.34 -5.65 -9.46
N GLY A 190 5.22 -5.01 -10.63
CA GLY A 190 5.99 -5.35 -11.83
C GLY A 190 5.40 -6.50 -12.69
N GLU A 191 4.26 -7.04 -12.30
CA GLU A 191 3.53 -8.06 -13.07
C GLU A 191 2.59 -7.50 -14.12
#